data_a0f54cedbeb959fe6cd3c5f1863ef466
#
_entry.id   a0f54cedbeb959fe6cd3c5f1863ef466
#
_cell.length_a   1.000
_cell.length_b   1.000
_cell.length_c   1.000
_cell.angle_alpha   90.00
_cell.angle_beta   90.00
_cell.angle_gamma   90.00
#
_symmetry.space_group_name_H-M   'P 1'
#
loop_
_entity.id
_entity.type
_entity.pdbx_description
1 polymer ?
#
loop_
_entity_poly.entity_id
_entity_poly.type
_entity_poly.pdbx_seq_one_letter_code
_entity_poly.pdbx_strand_id
1 'polypeptide(L)'
;VRQQTAGSLEHGSLQRKEPGEGSSQKSLEAIVDGESYDINVEIAERRFTKKEVKKELKKAKKEIDATFLGDNKSLNSVKKPVVMKDSYRNGNVEAEWRLDSYDVINTEGEFVKKELPKKGVLLEACVLLSCGEETEEYSFGFHVFSPDLSVKEQIETALEKQNQKNKTKKNFILPKKLGKKEIQWKEQNPHTVGILLLLGVVTGVLLKFRGL
;
A
#
# COMPACT_ATOMS: atom_id res chain seq x y z
N VAL A 1 26.36 31.44 31.09
CA VAL A 1 26.41 31.55 29.62
C VAL A 1 27.68 30.80 29.20
N ARG A 2 27.51 29.56 28.66
CA ARG A 2 28.62 28.81 28.06
C ARG A 2 28.80 29.31 26.65
N GLN A 3 29.87 30.03 26.36
CA GLN A 3 30.35 30.23 25.00
C GLN A 3 30.77 28.84 24.46
N GLN A 4 30.01 28.35 23.50
CA GLN A 4 30.48 27.27 22.64
C GLN A 4 31.52 27.91 21.70
N THR A 5 32.78 27.59 21.92
CA THR A 5 33.85 27.84 20.96
C THR A 5 33.52 27.14 19.66
N ALA A 6 33.31 27.91 18.60
CA ALA A 6 33.18 27.40 17.24
C ALA A 6 34.46 26.62 16.92
N GLY A 7 34.34 25.29 16.85
CA GLY A 7 35.44 24.45 16.43
C GLY A 7 35.77 24.72 14.98
N SER A 8 37.03 24.99 14.66
CA SER A 8 37.48 25.06 13.26
C SER A 8 37.12 23.79 12.55
N LEU A 9 36.50 23.91 11.36
CA LEU A 9 36.22 22.76 10.49
C LEU A 9 37.57 22.12 10.10
N GLU A 10 37.85 20.94 10.61
CA GLU A 10 39.03 20.18 10.17
C GLU A 10 38.89 19.94 8.66
N HIS A 11 39.84 20.53 7.91
CA HIS A 11 39.96 20.37 6.44
C HIS A 11 38.81 20.96 5.59
N GLY A 12 37.95 21.85 6.11
CA GLY A 12 36.88 22.50 5.34
C GLY A 12 35.83 21.56 4.72
N SER A 13 35.61 20.36 5.31
CA SER A 13 34.66 19.38 4.85
C SER A 13 33.52 19.18 5.82
N LEU A 14 32.31 18.99 5.28
CA LEU A 14 31.11 18.65 6.03
C LEU A 14 30.62 17.27 5.63
N GLN A 15 30.28 16.45 6.65
CA GLN A 15 29.76 15.12 6.43
C GLN A 15 28.30 15.20 5.94
N ARG A 16 28.01 14.47 4.85
CA ARG A 16 26.65 14.28 4.38
C ARG A 16 25.96 13.20 5.20
N LYS A 17 24.66 13.32 5.39
CA LYS A 17 23.83 12.23 5.91
C LYS A 17 23.81 11.03 4.96
N GLU A 18 23.45 9.86 5.50
CA GLU A 18 23.26 8.65 4.73
C GLU A 18 22.02 8.75 3.82
N PRO A 19 21.95 7.98 2.71
CA PRO A 19 20.80 7.97 1.83
C PRO A 19 19.50 7.62 2.57
N GLY A 20 18.43 8.39 2.35
CA GLY A 20 17.14 8.25 3.01
C GLY A 20 17.00 9.02 4.34
N GLU A 21 18.06 9.71 4.81
CA GLU A 21 18.00 10.54 6.03
C GLU A 21 17.66 12.01 5.77
N GLY A 22 17.54 12.40 4.48
CA GLY A 22 17.22 13.74 4.04
C GLY A 22 18.38 14.74 4.18
N SER A 23 18.15 16.00 3.78
CA SER A 23 19.15 17.08 3.87
C SER A 23 19.43 17.48 5.31
N SER A 24 20.52 18.21 5.51
CA SER A 24 20.85 18.87 6.77
C SER A 24 21.19 20.34 6.52
N GLN A 25 20.84 21.22 7.45
CA GLN A 25 21.21 22.62 7.40
C GLN A 25 22.34 22.89 8.38
N LYS A 26 23.31 23.73 7.97
CA LYS A 26 24.43 24.20 8.79
C LYS A 26 24.61 25.69 8.59
N SER A 27 24.78 26.42 9.70
CA SER A 27 25.25 27.81 9.69
C SER A 27 26.76 27.82 9.85
N LEU A 28 27.45 28.49 8.95
CA LEU A 28 28.91 28.55 8.89
C LEU A 28 29.33 30.03 8.87
N GLU A 29 30.47 30.32 9.42
CA GLU A 29 31.13 31.63 9.30
C GLU A 29 32.28 31.50 8.28
N ALA A 30 32.24 32.30 7.24
CA ALA A 30 33.32 32.42 6.27
C ALA A 30 34.10 33.69 6.53
N ILE A 31 35.42 33.60 6.63
CA ILE A 31 36.30 34.77 6.83
C ILE A 31 37.09 34.96 5.55
N VAL A 32 36.96 36.17 4.94
CA VAL A 32 37.66 36.54 3.70
C VAL A 32 38.28 37.92 3.93
N ASP A 33 39.57 38.05 3.74
CA ASP A 33 40.34 39.31 3.95
C ASP A 33 40.12 39.95 5.31
N GLY A 34 39.82 39.15 6.35
CA GLY A 34 39.57 39.61 7.72
C GLY A 34 38.12 40.01 7.99
N GLU A 35 37.23 39.96 7.00
CA GLU A 35 35.80 40.18 7.17
C GLU A 35 35.06 38.85 7.34
N SER A 36 34.03 38.87 8.21
CA SER A 36 33.25 37.67 8.57
C SER A 36 31.88 37.69 7.91
N TYR A 37 31.48 36.55 7.35
CA TYR A 37 30.20 36.36 6.64
C TYR A 37 29.47 35.13 7.17
N ASP A 38 28.23 35.30 7.63
CA ASP A 38 27.37 34.20 8.06
C ASP A 38 26.70 33.56 6.84
N ILE A 39 26.96 32.30 6.61
CA ILE A 39 26.46 31.51 5.48
C ILE A 39 25.63 30.34 5.99
N ASN A 40 24.38 30.22 5.52
CA ASN A 40 23.55 29.05 5.73
C ASN A 40 23.68 28.10 4.53
N VAL A 41 24.10 26.88 4.79
CA VAL A 41 24.29 25.85 3.76
C VAL A 41 23.32 24.71 3.99
N GLU A 42 22.58 24.34 2.96
CA GLU A 42 21.84 23.10 2.93
C GLU A 42 22.72 22.02 2.29
N ILE A 43 22.94 20.94 3.04
CA ILE A 43 23.76 19.82 2.60
C ILE A 43 22.83 18.67 2.28
N ALA A 44 22.70 18.33 0.99
CA ALA A 44 21.96 17.16 0.56
C ALA A 44 22.60 15.89 1.14
N GLU A 45 21.79 14.88 1.40
CA GLU A 45 22.29 13.54 1.74
C GLU A 45 23.24 12.99 0.66
N ARG A 46 24.08 12.03 0.99
CA ARG A 46 24.87 11.35 -0.02
C ARG A 46 23.99 10.44 -0.87
N ARG A 47 24.33 10.26 -2.13
CA ARG A 47 23.67 9.29 -2.98
C ARG A 47 24.21 7.88 -2.73
N PHE A 48 23.39 6.87 -2.98
CA PHE A 48 23.83 5.48 -3.00
C PHE A 48 24.93 5.28 -4.05
N THR A 49 25.93 4.50 -3.71
CA THR A 49 26.88 3.96 -4.69
C THR A 49 26.20 2.87 -5.51
N LYS A 50 26.69 2.59 -6.73
CA LYS A 50 26.16 1.49 -7.57
C LYS A 50 26.10 0.14 -6.85
N LYS A 51 27.06 -0.15 -5.97
CA LYS A 51 27.08 -1.39 -5.18
C LYS A 51 25.95 -1.42 -4.13
N GLU A 52 25.70 -0.29 -3.48
CA GLU A 52 24.60 -0.14 -2.51
C GLU A 52 23.25 -0.22 -3.20
N VAL A 53 23.06 0.46 -4.34
CA VAL A 53 21.83 0.36 -5.15
C VAL A 53 21.50 -1.11 -5.46
N LYS A 54 22.44 -1.88 -6.00
CA LYS A 54 22.24 -3.32 -6.29
C LYS A 54 21.88 -4.11 -5.04
N LYS A 55 22.45 -3.76 -3.88
CA LYS A 55 22.14 -4.40 -2.60
C LYS A 55 20.73 -4.06 -2.14
N GLU A 56 20.30 -2.79 -2.26
CA GLU A 56 18.95 -2.36 -1.89
C GLU A 56 17.87 -2.95 -2.81
N LEU A 57 18.07 -2.96 -4.13
CA LEU A 57 17.19 -3.62 -5.08
C LEU A 57 17.03 -5.13 -4.78
N LYS A 58 18.14 -5.83 -4.48
CA LYS A 58 18.10 -7.24 -4.08
C LYS A 58 17.34 -7.48 -2.77
N LYS A 59 17.46 -6.55 -1.81
CA LYS A 59 16.70 -6.62 -0.54
C LYS A 59 15.22 -6.32 -0.76
N ALA A 60 14.89 -5.35 -1.63
CA ALA A 60 13.51 -5.04 -2.00
C ALA A 60 12.80 -6.24 -2.61
N LYS A 61 13.44 -6.99 -3.53
CA LYS A 61 12.89 -8.24 -4.06
C LYS A 61 12.57 -9.27 -2.95
N LYS A 62 13.48 -9.46 -2.00
CA LYS A 62 13.23 -10.36 -0.86
C LYS A 62 12.09 -9.86 0.04
N GLU A 63 11.95 -8.55 0.19
CA GLU A 63 10.84 -7.97 0.95
C GLU A 63 9.51 -8.17 0.21
N ILE A 64 9.50 -8.05 -1.13
CA ILE A 64 8.35 -8.41 -1.97
C ILE A 64 7.98 -9.88 -1.77
N ASP A 65 8.94 -10.81 -1.91
CA ASP A 65 8.70 -12.25 -1.72
C ASP A 65 8.09 -12.56 -0.35
N ALA A 66 8.50 -11.82 0.67
CA ALA A 66 8.00 -12.01 2.04
C ALA A 66 6.63 -11.36 2.31
N THR A 67 6.27 -10.30 1.60
CA THR A 67 5.09 -9.48 1.93
C THR A 67 3.96 -9.58 0.91
N PHE A 68 4.25 -9.87 -0.36
CA PHE A 68 3.27 -9.90 -1.45
C PHE A 68 2.05 -10.77 -1.14
N LEU A 69 2.27 -11.93 -0.58
CA LEU A 69 1.18 -12.88 -0.28
C LEU A 69 0.19 -12.38 0.78
N GLY A 70 0.55 -11.39 1.60
CA GLY A 70 -0.29 -10.99 2.73
C GLY A 70 -0.66 -12.20 3.59
N ASP A 71 -1.97 -12.44 3.74
CA ASP A 71 -2.52 -13.58 4.50
C ASP A 71 -2.65 -14.87 3.68
N ASN A 72 -2.19 -14.90 2.43
CA ASN A 72 -2.20 -16.11 1.60
C ASN A 72 -1.02 -17.02 1.96
N LYS A 73 -1.20 -18.31 1.78
CA LYS A 73 -0.19 -19.33 2.15
C LYS A 73 0.83 -19.58 1.04
N SER A 74 0.47 -19.34 -0.22
CA SER A 74 1.29 -19.72 -1.38
C SER A 74 0.86 -18.93 -2.63
N LEU A 75 1.81 -18.63 -3.51
CA LEU A 75 1.56 -18.11 -4.85
C LEU A 75 0.67 -19.05 -5.70
N ASN A 76 0.69 -20.34 -5.42
CA ASN A 76 -0.15 -21.33 -6.13
C ASN A 76 -1.60 -21.40 -5.64
N SER A 77 -1.98 -20.63 -4.62
CA SER A 77 -3.35 -20.63 -4.06
C SER A 77 -3.67 -19.32 -3.38
N VAL A 78 -3.83 -18.27 -4.17
CA VAL A 78 -4.21 -16.93 -3.71
C VAL A 78 -5.73 -16.83 -3.65
N LYS A 79 -6.27 -16.54 -2.45
CA LYS A 79 -7.71 -16.42 -2.15
C LYS A 79 -8.05 -15.21 -1.29
N LYS A 80 -7.05 -14.43 -0.90
CA LYS A 80 -7.15 -13.19 -0.14
C LYS A 80 -6.40 -12.08 -0.88
N PRO A 81 -6.67 -10.80 -0.59
CA PRO A 81 -5.92 -9.70 -1.17
C PRO A 81 -4.41 -9.90 -1.08
N VAL A 82 -3.70 -9.44 -2.09
CA VAL A 82 -2.23 -9.41 -2.12
C VAL A 82 -1.73 -8.02 -1.76
N VAL A 83 -0.47 -7.91 -1.35
CA VAL A 83 0.12 -6.65 -0.91
C VAL A 83 1.06 -6.12 -1.99
N MET A 84 0.67 -5.02 -2.64
CA MET A 84 1.45 -4.32 -3.65
C MET A 84 1.78 -2.93 -3.11
N LYS A 85 2.97 -2.76 -2.53
CA LYS A 85 3.41 -1.48 -1.95
C LYS A 85 4.10 -0.62 -3.00
N ASP A 86 3.91 0.70 -2.94
CA ASP A 86 4.56 1.67 -3.82
C ASP A 86 6.04 1.86 -3.50
N SER A 87 6.49 1.42 -2.31
CA SER A 87 7.89 1.53 -1.90
C SER A 87 8.31 0.44 -0.93
N TYR A 88 9.59 0.15 -0.93
CA TYR A 88 10.30 -0.82 -0.11
C TYR A 88 11.54 -0.20 0.51
N ARG A 89 12.18 -0.92 1.46
CA ARG A 89 13.43 -0.46 2.08
C ARG A 89 13.31 0.91 2.74
N ASN A 90 12.18 1.15 3.46
CA ASN A 90 11.85 2.42 4.12
C ASN A 90 11.82 3.62 3.15
N GLY A 91 11.33 3.41 1.92
CA GLY A 91 11.23 4.45 0.90
C GLY A 91 12.46 4.60 -0.01
N ASN A 92 13.55 3.84 0.23
CA ASN A 92 14.75 3.92 -0.61
C ASN A 92 14.60 3.26 -1.98
N VAL A 93 13.59 2.39 -2.15
CA VAL A 93 13.27 1.71 -3.41
C VAL A 93 11.82 1.95 -3.73
N GLU A 94 11.55 2.66 -4.81
CA GLU A 94 10.21 2.83 -5.36
C GLU A 94 9.81 1.60 -6.17
N ALA A 95 8.50 1.32 -6.22
CA ALA A 95 7.96 0.16 -6.91
C ALA A 95 6.72 0.53 -7.71
N GLU A 96 6.75 0.26 -9.01
CA GLU A 96 5.61 0.40 -9.92
C GLU A 96 5.13 -0.99 -10.34
N TRP A 97 3.89 -1.33 -9.97
CA TRP A 97 3.30 -2.63 -10.24
C TRP A 97 2.52 -2.65 -11.54
N ARG A 98 2.67 -3.76 -12.28
CA ARG A 98 1.84 -4.10 -13.43
C ARG A 98 1.40 -5.55 -13.36
N LEU A 99 0.11 -5.78 -13.59
CA LEU A 99 -0.46 -7.11 -13.75
C LEU A 99 -0.78 -7.33 -15.23
N ASP A 100 -0.70 -8.56 -15.70
CA ASP A 100 -1.12 -8.94 -17.04
C ASP A 100 -2.64 -8.81 -17.25
N SER A 101 -3.43 -8.83 -16.18
CA SER A 101 -4.88 -8.55 -16.20
C SER A 101 -5.37 -7.96 -14.87
N TYR A 102 -6.10 -6.86 -14.96
CA TYR A 102 -6.80 -6.22 -13.84
C TYR A 102 -8.27 -6.67 -13.69
N ASP A 103 -8.68 -7.66 -14.48
CA ASP A 103 -10.05 -8.20 -14.41
C ASP A 103 -10.33 -9.00 -13.14
N VAL A 104 -9.29 -9.46 -12.45
CA VAL A 104 -9.37 -10.35 -11.28
C VAL A 104 -8.93 -9.65 -10.01
N ILE A 105 -7.81 -8.95 -10.07
CA ILE A 105 -7.22 -8.19 -8.96
C ILE A 105 -6.95 -6.76 -9.47
N ASN A 106 -7.27 -5.75 -8.67
CA ASN A 106 -7.02 -4.34 -8.98
C ASN A 106 -5.59 -3.89 -8.61
N THR A 107 -5.28 -2.62 -8.80
CA THR A 107 -3.99 -1.99 -8.47
C THR A 107 -3.66 -1.97 -6.98
N GLU A 108 -4.69 -2.07 -6.12
CA GLU A 108 -4.56 -2.14 -4.65
C GLU A 108 -4.35 -3.57 -4.15
N GLY A 109 -4.34 -4.58 -5.05
CA GLY A 109 -4.22 -5.99 -4.69
C GLY A 109 -5.52 -6.67 -4.26
N GLU A 110 -6.67 -6.01 -4.45
CA GLU A 110 -7.98 -6.49 -4.03
C GLU A 110 -8.72 -7.20 -5.17
N PHE A 111 -9.62 -8.13 -4.81
CA PHE A 111 -10.41 -8.86 -5.78
C PHE A 111 -11.48 -7.99 -6.45
N VAL A 112 -11.43 -7.89 -7.76
CA VAL A 112 -12.48 -7.30 -8.61
C VAL A 112 -13.60 -8.30 -8.85
N LYS A 113 -13.25 -9.56 -9.16
CA LYS A 113 -14.20 -10.66 -9.36
C LYS A 113 -14.22 -11.59 -8.16
N LYS A 114 -15.41 -11.78 -7.58
CA LYS A 114 -15.61 -12.71 -6.45
C LYS A 114 -15.81 -14.17 -6.90
N GLU A 115 -16.08 -14.40 -8.18
CA GLU A 115 -16.27 -15.73 -8.75
C GLU A 115 -15.32 -15.96 -9.91
N LEU A 116 -14.47 -16.93 -9.74
CA LEU A 116 -13.50 -17.36 -10.74
C LEU A 116 -13.76 -18.82 -11.16
N PRO A 117 -13.24 -19.25 -12.31
CA PRO A 117 -13.28 -20.66 -12.71
C PRO A 117 -12.74 -21.58 -11.60
N LYS A 118 -13.30 -22.80 -11.48
CA LYS A 118 -12.84 -23.77 -10.46
C LYS A 118 -11.34 -24.08 -10.53
N LYS A 119 -10.76 -24.03 -11.75
CA LYS A 119 -9.32 -24.22 -11.97
C LYS A 119 -8.49 -22.99 -11.57
N GLY A 120 -9.12 -21.88 -11.17
CA GLY A 120 -8.45 -20.61 -10.90
C GLY A 120 -8.04 -19.86 -12.17
N VAL A 121 -7.33 -18.78 -11.97
CA VAL A 121 -6.72 -17.91 -13.03
C VAL A 121 -5.25 -17.73 -12.69
N LEU A 122 -4.37 -17.99 -13.64
CA LEU A 122 -2.94 -17.64 -13.52
C LEU A 122 -2.78 -16.18 -13.90
N LEU A 123 -2.15 -15.39 -13.02
CA LEU A 123 -1.76 -14.01 -13.27
C LEU A 123 -0.25 -13.88 -13.18
N GLU A 124 0.28 -12.93 -13.94
CA GLU A 124 1.67 -12.51 -13.86
C GLU A 124 1.74 -11.08 -13.28
N ALA A 125 2.53 -10.92 -12.22
CA ALA A 125 2.89 -9.63 -11.67
C ALA A 125 4.29 -9.25 -12.14
N CYS A 126 4.42 -8.02 -12.60
CA CYS A 126 5.68 -7.38 -12.94
C CYS A 126 5.81 -6.13 -12.09
N VAL A 127 6.94 -5.97 -11.41
CA VAL A 127 7.25 -4.78 -10.63
C VAL A 127 8.55 -4.16 -11.14
N LEU A 128 8.48 -2.87 -11.48
CA LEU A 128 9.66 -2.06 -11.79
C LEU A 128 10.14 -1.42 -10.48
N LEU A 129 11.33 -1.84 -10.05
CA LEU A 129 11.98 -1.31 -8.85
C LEU A 129 12.98 -0.22 -9.25
N SER A 130 12.91 0.94 -8.60
CA SER A 130 13.78 2.09 -8.85
C SER A 130 14.52 2.48 -7.57
N CYS A 131 15.84 2.66 -7.67
CA CYS A 131 16.69 3.12 -6.57
C CYS A 131 17.71 4.13 -7.12
N GLY A 132 17.52 5.42 -6.83
CA GLY A 132 18.26 6.50 -7.49
C GLY A 132 18.03 6.50 -9.00
N GLU A 133 19.08 6.36 -9.79
CA GLU A 133 19.01 6.36 -11.27
C GLU A 133 18.94 4.94 -11.88
N GLU A 134 19.04 3.90 -11.06
CA GLU A 134 19.03 2.50 -11.51
C GLU A 134 17.64 1.90 -11.34
N THR A 135 17.23 1.10 -12.31
CA THR A 135 15.96 0.37 -12.31
C THR A 135 16.19 -1.11 -12.54
N GLU A 136 15.35 -1.95 -11.95
CA GLU A 136 15.38 -3.40 -12.15
C GLU A 136 13.96 -3.95 -12.18
N GLU A 137 13.64 -4.74 -13.20
CA GLU A 137 12.36 -5.41 -13.33
C GLU A 137 12.37 -6.76 -12.62
N TYR A 138 11.26 -7.08 -11.92
CA TYR A 138 11.06 -8.34 -11.24
C TYR A 138 9.66 -8.87 -11.52
N SER A 139 9.58 -10.05 -12.15
CA SER A 139 8.30 -10.68 -12.52
C SER A 139 8.14 -12.05 -11.89
N PHE A 140 6.90 -12.41 -11.55
CA PHE A 140 6.53 -13.73 -11.04
C PHE A 140 5.06 -14.03 -11.31
N GLY A 141 4.75 -15.33 -11.49
CA GLY A 141 3.39 -15.81 -11.66
C GLY A 141 2.75 -16.22 -10.34
N PHE A 142 1.42 -16.04 -10.22
CA PHE A 142 0.65 -16.51 -9.08
C PHE A 142 -0.75 -16.97 -9.51
N HIS A 143 -1.28 -17.99 -8.81
CA HIS A 143 -2.52 -18.64 -9.17
C HIS A 143 -3.64 -18.22 -8.24
N VAL A 144 -4.64 -17.53 -8.79
CA VAL A 144 -5.75 -16.91 -8.08
C VAL A 144 -6.99 -17.77 -8.18
N PHE A 145 -7.63 -18.02 -7.05
CA PHE A 145 -8.92 -18.71 -6.94
C PHE A 145 -9.98 -17.76 -6.40
N SER A 146 -11.25 -18.17 -6.48
CA SER A 146 -12.33 -17.40 -5.86
C SER A 146 -11.97 -17.07 -4.40
N PRO A 147 -12.13 -15.82 -3.95
CA PRO A 147 -11.77 -15.41 -2.60
C PRO A 147 -12.58 -16.15 -1.55
N ASP A 148 -11.99 -16.33 -0.37
CA ASP A 148 -12.66 -16.84 0.81
C ASP A 148 -13.59 -15.75 1.37
N LEU A 149 -14.81 -15.68 0.84
CA LEU A 149 -15.78 -14.66 1.21
C LEU A 149 -16.30 -14.88 2.64
N SER A 150 -16.42 -13.81 3.41
CA SER A 150 -17.17 -13.81 4.66
C SER A 150 -18.63 -14.19 4.45
N VAL A 151 -19.34 -14.62 5.49
CA VAL A 151 -20.77 -14.96 5.38
C VAL A 151 -21.60 -13.80 4.84
N LYS A 152 -21.27 -12.55 5.23
CA LYS A 152 -21.92 -11.35 4.73
C LYS A 152 -21.73 -11.20 3.21
N GLU A 153 -20.49 -11.26 2.73
CA GLU A 153 -20.17 -11.14 1.29
C GLU A 153 -20.78 -12.28 0.46
N GLN A 154 -20.83 -13.50 1.00
CA GLN A 154 -21.52 -14.61 0.35
C GLN A 154 -23.02 -14.33 0.18
N ILE A 155 -23.68 -13.75 1.21
CA ILE A 155 -25.08 -13.34 1.15
C ILE A 155 -25.27 -12.24 0.12
N GLU A 156 -24.43 -11.19 0.13
CA GLU A 156 -24.48 -10.09 -0.84
C GLU A 156 -24.32 -10.60 -2.27
N THR A 157 -23.36 -11.48 -2.53
CA THR A 157 -23.18 -12.11 -3.84
C THR A 157 -24.39 -12.93 -4.27
N ALA A 158 -25.01 -13.65 -3.34
CA ALA A 158 -26.23 -14.41 -3.63
C ALA A 158 -27.43 -13.49 -3.97
N LEU A 159 -27.53 -12.34 -3.28
CA LEU A 159 -28.54 -11.32 -3.56
C LEU A 159 -28.34 -10.66 -4.94
N GLU A 160 -27.11 -10.30 -5.28
CA GLU A 160 -26.75 -9.74 -6.59
C GLU A 160 -27.12 -10.69 -7.73
N LYS A 161 -26.77 -11.99 -7.61
CA LYS A 161 -27.15 -13.01 -8.59
C LYS A 161 -28.67 -13.13 -8.75
N GLN A 162 -29.39 -13.11 -7.61
CA GLN A 162 -30.84 -13.21 -7.62
C GLN A 162 -31.48 -11.95 -8.28
N ASN A 163 -30.89 -10.78 -8.03
CA ASN A 163 -31.33 -9.53 -8.64
C ASN A 163 -31.12 -9.55 -10.16
N GLN A 164 -29.97 -10.00 -10.63
CA GLN A 164 -29.72 -10.13 -12.09
C GLN A 164 -30.63 -11.16 -12.75
N LYS A 165 -30.87 -12.29 -12.09
CA LYS A 165 -31.69 -13.39 -12.63
C LYS A 165 -33.18 -13.05 -12.73
N ASN A 166 -33.66 -12.14 -11.89
CA ASN A 166 -35.08 -11.81 -11.74
C ASN A 166 -35.45 -10.38 -12.18
N LYS A 167 -34.65 -9.73 -13.03
CA LYS A 167 -34.88 -8.33 -13.48
C LYS A 167 -36.26 -8.07 -14.06
N THR A 168 -36.92 -9.08 -14.64
CA THR A 168 -38.25 -8.97 -15.26
C THR A 168 -39.38 -9.36 -14.31
N LYS A 169 -39.10 -9.87 -13.12
CA LYS A 169 -40.14 -10.31 -12.17
C LYS A 169 -40.59 -9.14 -11.28
N LYS A 170 -41.92 -9.05 -11.04
CA LYS A 170 -42.49 -8.04 -10.17
C LYS A 170 -41.98 -8.10 -8.73
N ASN A 171 -41.69 -9.32 -8.22
CA ASN A 171 -41.25 -9.53 -6.85
C ASN A 171 -39.78 -10.00 -6.83
N PHE A 172 -38.98 -9.40 -5.96
CA PHE A 172 -37.64 -9.88 -5.66
C PHE A 172 -37.69 -11.00 -4.63
N ILE A 173 -37.17 -12.16 -4.96
CA ILE A 173 -37.20 -13.34 -4.09
C ILE A 173 -35.85 -13.46 -3.38
N LEU A 174 -35.86 -13.34 -2.06
CA LEU A 174 -34.68 -13.49 -1.24
C LEU A 174 -34.15 -14.94 -1.28
N PRO A 175 -32.81 -15.15 -1.32
CA PRO A 175 -32.22 -16.48 -1.25
C PRO A 175 -32.54 -17.13 0.10
N LYS A 176 -33.03 -18.38 0.08
CA LYS A 176 -33.40 -19.14 1.30
C LYS A 176 -32.23 -19.87 1.94
N LYS A 177 -31.16 -20.13 1.15
CA LYS A 177 -30.02 -20.93 1.60
C LYS A 177 -28.70 -20.33 1.13
N LEU A 178 -27.67 -20.47 1.97
CA LEU A 178 -26.27 -20.20 1.67
C LEU A 178 -25.50 -21.51 1.77
N GLY A 179 -25.23 -22.16 0.65
CA GLY A 179 -24.74 -23.53 0.63
C GLY A 179 -25.71 -24.49 1.32
N LYS A 180 -25.27 -25.12 2.41
CA LYS A 180 -26.09 -26.02 3.24
C LYS A 180 -26.85 -25.34 4.37
N LYS A 181 -26.57 -24.06 4.65
CA LYS A 181 -27.15 -23.29 5.77
C LYS A 181 -28.42 -22.56 5.32
N GLU A 182 -29.44 -22.52 6.16
CA GLU A 182 -30.65 -21.73 5.91
C GLU A 182 -30.42 -20.26 6.31
N ILE A 183 -31.00 -19.33 5.53
CA ILE A 183 -30.98 -17.89 5.81
C ILE A 183 -32.34 -17.51 6.34
N GLN A 184 -32.38 -16.91 7.54
CA GLN A 184 -33.57 -16.26 8.09
C GLN A 184 -33.47 -14.75 7.82
N TRP A 185 -34.44 -14.22 7.09
CA TRP A 185 -34.51 -12.79 6.79
C TRP A 185 -35.47 -12.11 7.80
N LYS A 186 -35.01 -10.95 8.30
CA LYS A 186 -35.85 -10.08 9.15
C LYS A 186 -35.75 -8.65 8.62
N GLU A 187 -36.88 -7.97 8.53
CA GLU A 187 -36.87 -6.53 8.23
C GLU A 187 -36.26 -5.75 9.40
N GLN A 188 -35.35 -4.84 9.07
CA GLN A 188 -34.82 -3.90 10.05
C GLN A 188 -35.72 -2.65 10.06
N ASN A 189 -36.04 -2.17 11.25
CA ASN A 189 -36.81 -0.93 11.38
C ASN A 189 -35.98 0.23 10.79
N PRO A 190 -36.49 0.96 9.77
CA PRO A 190 -35.75 2.02 9.09
C PRO A 190 -35.26 3.15 10.02
N HIS A 191 -35.95 3.37 11.17
CA HIS A 191 -35.53 4.34 12.18
C HIS A 191 -34.22 3.95 12.87
N THR A 192 -33.93 2.66 13.04
CA THR A 192 -32.66 2.17 13.66
C THR A 192 -31.48 2.34 12.71
N VAL A 193 -31.68 2.14 11.41
CA VAL A 193 -30.64 2.32 10.39
C VAL A 193 -30.28 3.79 10.23
N GLY A 194 -31.28 4.69 10.26
CA GLY A 194 -31.08 6.15 10.20
C GLY A 194 -30.26 6.68 11.39
N ILE A 195 -30.51 6.19 12.61
CA ILE A 195 -29.77 6.57 13.81
C ILE A 195 -28.31 6.10 13.75
N LEU A 196 -28.05 4.88 13.26
CA LEU A 196 -26.68 4.35 13.11
C LEU A 196 -25.88 5.11 12.05
N LEU A 197 -26.51 5.51 10.94
CA LEU A 197 -25.88 6.34 9.92
C LEU A 197 -25.58 7.75 10.44
N LEU A 198 -26.50 8.37 11.17
CA LEU A 198 -26.30 9.67 11.82
C LEU A 198 -25.17 9.63 12.87
N LEU A 199 -25.11 8.59 13.71
CA LEU A 199 -24.02 8.39 14.65
C LEU A 199 -22.69 8.16 13.95
N GLY A 200 -22.64 7.41 12.86
CA GLY A 200 -21.44 7.20 12.04
C GLY A 200 -20.91 8.49 11.40
N VAL A 201 -21.80 9.37 10.90
CA VAL A 201 -21.44 10.67 10.35
C VAL A 201 -20.94 11.63 11.45
N VAL A 202 -21.61 11.68 12.59
CA VAL A 202 -21.21 12.54 13.72
C VAL A 202 -19.86 12.12 14.30
N THR A 203 -19.61 10.81 14.46
CA THR A 203 -18.30 10.31 14.92
C THR A 203 -17.20 10.55 13.89
N GLY A 204 -17.47 10.40 12.60
CA GLY A 204 -16.52 10.71 11.52
C GLY A 204 -16.15 12.20 11.47
N VAL A 205 -17.13 13.09 11.66
CA VAL A 205 -16.89 14.55 11.71
C VAL A 205 -16.10 14.93 12.98
N LEU A 206 -16.44 14.39 14.15
CA LEU A 206 -15.73 14.67 15.41
C LEU A 206 -14.27 14.16 15.37
N LEU A 207 -13.99 13.02 14.73
CA LEU A 207 -12.62 12.53 14.54
C LEU A 207 -11.81 13.44 13.59
N LYS A 208 -12.45 14.01 12.57
CA LYS A 208 -11.81 14.93 11.64
C LYS A 208 -11.46 16.28 12.29
N PHE A 209 -12.25 16.75 13.25
CA PHE A 209 -11.98 17.98 14.01
C PHE A 209 -11.02 17.79 15.20
N ARG A 210 -10.77 16.55 15.65
CA ARG A 210 -9.76 16.25 16.69
C ARG A 210 -8.34 16.01 16.13
N GLY A 211 -8.19 15.99 14.82
CA GLY A 211 -6.90 15.84 14.12
C GLY A 211 -6.29 17.16 13.63
N LEU A 212 -6.69 18.30 14.23
CA LEU A 212 -6.04 19.63 14.05
C LEU A 212 -5.26 19.97 15.31
#